data_13ddd02e14f950d50bdfbffaddc10725
#
_entry.id   13ddd02e14f950d50bdfbffaddc10725
#
_cell.length_a   1.000
_cell.length_b   1.000
_cell.length_c   1.000
_cell.angle_alpha   90.00
_cell.angle_beta   90.00
_cell.angle_gamma   90.00
#
_symmetry.space_group_name_H-M   'P 1'
#
loop_
_entity.id
_entity.type
_entity.pdbx_description
1 polymer ?
#
loop_
_entity_poly.entity_id
_entity_poly.type
_entity_poly.pdbx_seq_one_letter_code
_entity_poly.pdbx_strand_id
1 'polypeptide(L)'
;MVAGPGRAIRDALRGAQLNKVNFAMTNILVVPYETGLDEAERASKPSGGFGDRPTYETQAYVAEAVGEGWESLIEAEMETAAEQAGEKVREEGVALVIANDGKVLRRGVGRVPWRQMVDELEESVTGEKKETSIPFLEFLEG
;
A
#
# COMPACT_ATOMS: atom_id res chain seq x y z
N MET A 1 -1.17 -2.34 1.15
CA MET A 1 -1.87 -2.02 -0.12
C MET A 1 -1.63 -0.57 -0.49
N VAL A 2 -1.12 -0.33 -1.67
CA VAL A 2 -0.91 1.02 -2.19
C VAL A 2 -1.72 1.15 -3.46
N ALA A 3 -2.61 2.10 -3.53
CA ALA A 3 -3.48 2.27 -4.69
C ALA A 3 -3.41 3.67 -5.23
N GLY A 4 -3.42 3.80 -6.55
CA GLY A 4 -3.38 5.10 -7.20
C GLY A 4 -3.03 4.95 -8.66
N PRO A 5 -2.90 6.08 -9.37
CA PRO A 5 -2.52 6.01 -10.78
C PRO A 5 -1.10 5.50 -10.93
N GLY A 6 -0.73 5.10 -12.13
CA GLY A 6 0.56 4.46 -12.38
C GLY A 6 1.76 5.21 -11.83
N ARG A 7 1.74 6.53 -11.91
CA ARG A 7 2.85 7.33 -11.41
C ARG A 7 2.97 7.19 -9.89
N ALA A 8 1.85 7.23 -9.18
CA ALA A 8 1.87 7.11 -7.72
C ALA A 8 2.35 5.72 -7.29
N ILE A 9 1.92 4.69 -8.01
CA ILE A 9 2.35 3.33 -7.73
C ILE A 9 3.85 3.20 -7.96
N ARG A 10 4.35 3.74 -9.06
CA ARG A 10 5.77 3.67 -9.37
C ARG A 10 6.61 4.34 -8.30
N ASP A 11 6.19 5.53 -7.87
CA ASP A 11 6.92 6.26 -6.85
C ASP A 11 6.92 5.51 -5.53
N ALA A 12 5.78 4.92 -5.17
CA ALA A 12 5.68 4.17 -3.93
C ALA A 12 6.58 2.93 -3.96
N LEU A 13 6.59 2.20 -5.06
CA LEU A 13 7.40 0.99 -5.14
C LEU A 13 8.90 1.31 -5.19
N ARG A 14 9.27 2.41 -5.82
CA ARG A 14 10.67 2.82 -5.83
C ARG A 14 11.12 3.17 -4.41
N GLY A 15 10.29 3.88 -3.68
CA GLY A 15 10.61 4.21 -2.29
C GLY A 15 10.68 2.97 -1.42
N ALA A 16 9.84 2.00 -1.69
CA ALA A 16 9.81 0.77 -0.91
C ALA A 16 11.12 0.01 -0.99
N GLN A 17 11.82 0.09 -2.12
CA GLN A 17 13.07 -0.66 -2.27
C GLN A 17 14.12 -0.30 -1.23
N LEU A 18 14.08 0.91 -0.72
CA LEU A 18 15.04 1.35 0.27
C LEU A 18 14.82 0.67 1.62
N ASN A 19 13.67 0.04 1.79
CA ASN A 19 13.32 -0.60 3.06
C ASN A 19 13.13 -2.11 2.93
N LYS A 20 13.67 -2.70 1.89
CA LYS A 20 13.39 -4.11 1.60
C LYS A 20 13.81 -5.07 2.72
N VAL A 21 14.90 -4.76 3.40
CA VAL A 21 15.36 -5.61 4.49
C VAL A 21 14.36 -5.58 5.64
N ASN A 22 13.83 -4.40 5.92
CA ASN A 22 12.87 -4.23 7.00
C ASN A 22 11.56 -4.96 6.68
N PHE A 23 11.17 -5.00 5.42
CA PHE A 23 9.96 -5.74 5.04
C PHE A 23 10.12 -7.23 5.34
N ALA A 24 11.29 -7.77 5.06
CA ALA A 24 11.53 -9.18 5.34
C ALA A 24 11.50 -9.46 6.84
N MET A 25 12.06 -8.55 7.62
CA MET A 25 12.11 -8.72 9.05
C MET A 25 10.77 -8.58 9.75
N THR A 26 9.85 -7.86 9.15
CA THR A 26 8.56 -7.63 9.77
C THR A 26 7.41 -8.32 9.05
N ASN A 27 7.73 -9.17 8.07
CA ASN A 27 6.72 -9.92 7.31
C ASN A 27 5.70 -9.01 6.62
N ILE A 28 6.18 -7.95 6.01
CA ILE A 28 5.32 -7.03 5.28
C ILE A 28 5.31 -7.37 3.81
N LEU A 29 4.12 -7.43 3.23
CA LEU A 29 3.97 -7.55 1.79
C LEU A 29 3.39 -6.23 1.29
N VAL A 30 3.90 -5.78 0.16
CA VAL A 30 3.41 -4.57 -0.50
C VAL A 30 2.55 -5.00 -1.68
N VAL A 31 1.30 -4.58 -1.69
CA VAL A 31 0.36 -4.94 -2.74
C VAL A 31 -0.04 -3.67 -3.48
N PRO A 32 0.48 -3.48 -4.70
CA PRO A 32 0.12 -2.30 -5.49
C PRO A 32 -1.17 -2.54 -6.26
N TYR A 33 -1.96 -1.50 -6.44
CA TYR A 33 -3.18 -1.57 -7.23
C TYR A 33 -3.29 -0.28 -8.04
N GLU A 34 -3.10 -0.39 -9.33
CA GLU A 34 -3.15 0.78 -10.20
C GLU A 34 -4.60 1.12 -10.54
N THR A 35 -5.01 2.35 -10.27
CA THR A 35 -6.36 2.80 -10.57
C THR A 35 -6.40 3.40 -11.97
N GLY A 36 -7.60 3.59 -12.49
CA GLY A 36 -7.76 4.20 -13.81
C GLY A 36 -7.63 3.25 -14.98
N LEU A 37 -7.46 1.96 -14.70
CA LEU A 37 -7.38 0.96 -15.78
C LEU A 37 -8.74 0.30 -15.94
N ASP A 38 -9.13 0.03 -17.18
CA ASP A 38 -10.34 -0.74 -17.39
C ASP A 38 -9.97 -2.23 -17.29
N GLU A 39 -10.97 -3.08 -17.43
CA GLU A 39 -10.78 -4.51 -17.27
C GLU A 39 -9.81 -5.09 -18.28
N ALA A 40 -9.88 -4.63 -19.53
CA ALA A 40 -9.02 -5.12 -20.58
C ALA A 40 -7.58 -4.71 -20.35
N GLU A 41 -7.37 -3.46 -19.92
CA GLU A 41 -6.03 -2.97 -19.63
C GLU A 41 -5.42 -3.73 -18.46
N ARG A 42 -6.22 -4.00 -17.44
CA ARG A 42 -5.73 -4.72 -16.28
C ARG A 42 -5.38 -6.16 -16.63
N ALA A 43 -6.18 -6.79 -17.44
CA ALA A 43 -5.95 -8.16 -17.84
C ALA A 43 -4.72 -8.31 -18.74
N SER A 44 -4.37 -7.26 -19.47
CA SER A 44 -3.24 -7.32 -20.39
C SER A 44 -1.91 -7.01 -19.73
N LYS A 45 -1.90 -6.60 -18.47
CA LYS A 45 -0.64 -6.34 -17.80
C LYS A 45 0.12 -7.65 -17.63
N PRO A 46 1.41 -7.63 -17.87
CA PRO A 46 2.20 -8.85 -17.72
C PRO A 46 2.26 -9.24 -16.24
N SER A 47 2.09 -10.51 -15.99
CA SER A 47 2.21 -11.01 -14.63
C SER A 47 3.33 -12.02 -14.60
N GLY A 48 4.41 -11.67 -13.94
CA GLY A 48 5.52 -12.58 -13.78
C GLY A 48 6.38 -12.79 -15.01
N GLY A 49 6.26 -11.95 -16.02
CA GLY A 49 7.06 -12.09 -17.22
C GLY A 49 8.50 -11.68 -17.00
N PHE A 50 9.39 -12.30 -17.77
CA PHE A 50 10.78 -11.95 -17.68
C PHE A 50 11.05 -10.66 -18.39
N GLY A 51 11.69 -9.73 -17.73
CA GLY A 51 12.20 -8.54 -18.40
C GLY A 51 11.16 -7.52 -18.80
N ASP A 52 9.88 -7.86 -18.64
CA ASP A 52 8.84 -6.92 -19.03
C ASP A 52 8.40 -6.03 -17.89
N ARG A 53 8.83 -6.31 -16.69
CA ARG A 53 8.42 -5.54 -15.52
C ARG A 53 9.65 -4.92 -14.87
N PRO A 54 9.54 -3.67 -14.39
CA PRO A 54 10.67 -3.04 -13.72
C PRO A 54 11.05 -3.79 -12.45
N THR A 55 12.30 -3.67 -12.07
CA THR A 55 12.83 -4.36 -10.90
C THR A 55 12.03 -4.04 -9.64
N TYR A 56 11.56 -2.80 -9.50
CA TYR A 56 10.82 -2.44 -8.28
C TYR A 56 9.48 -3.17 -8.17
N GLU A 57 8.96 -3.73 -9.27
CA GLU A 57 7.73 -4.50 -9.23
C GLU A 57 7.95 -5.98 -8.97
N THR A 58 9.15 -6.46 -9.16
CA THR A 58 9.44 -7.89 -9.08
C THR A 58 10.15 -8.30 -7.80
N GLN A 59 10.16 -7.43 -6.81
CA GLN A 59 10.79 -7.74 -5.54
C GLN A 59 9.97 -8.79 -4.79
N ALA A 60 10.66 -9.57 -3.94
CA ALA A 60 10.02 -10.66 -3.22
C ALA A 60 8.88 -10.19 -2.29
N TYR A 61 8.95 -8.95 -1.83
CA TYR A 61 7.91 -8.43 -0.93
C TYR A 61 6.72 -7.83 -1.68
N VAL A 62 6.74 -7.79 -3.01
CA VAL A 62 5.65 -7.24 -3.79
C VAL A 62 4.74 -8.38 -4.23
N ALA A 63 3.46 -8.27 -3.92
CA ALA A 63 2.47 -9.28 -4.27
C ALA A 63 1.37 -8.66 -5.11
N GLU A 64 0.77 -9.44 -5.98
CA GLU A 64 -0.31 -8.97 -6.81
C GLU A 64 -1.66 -9.11 -6.12
N ALA A 65 -2.54 -8.14 -6.35
CA ALA A 65 -3.91 -8.23 -5.89
C ALA A 65 -4.67 -9.08 -6.90
N VAL A 66 -5.08 -10.27 -6.51
CA VAL A 66 -5.79 -11.16 -7.41
C VAL A 66 -7.18 -11.47 -6.85
N GLY A 67 -8.09 -11.79 -7.72
CA GLY A 67 -9.44 -12.11 -7.32
C GLY A 67 -10.35 -10.91 -7.43
N GLU A 68 -11.58 -11.09 -6.96
CA GLU A 68 -12.59 -10.05 -7.09
C GLU A 68 -12.69 -9.21 -5.84
N GLY A 69 -13.32 -8.06 -5.97
CA GLY A 69 -13.57 -7.21 -4.82
C GLY A 69 -12.57 -6.09 -4.59
N TRP A 70 -11.40 -6.17 -5.23
CA TRP A 70 -10.37 -5.14 -5.01
C TRP A 70 -10.82 -3.78 -5.54
N GLU A 71 -11.45 -3.76 -6.70
CA GLU A 71 -11.88 -2.51 -7.29
C GLU A 71 -12.88 -1.80 -6.39
N SER A 72 -13.85 -2.54 -5.86
CA SER A 72 -14.85 -1.96 -4.99
C SER A 72 -14.24 -1.46 -3.69
N LEU A 73 -13.33 -2.21 -3.13
CA LEU A 73 -12.64 -1.81 -1.91
C LEU A 73 -11.86 -0.53 -2.12
N ILE A 74 -11.08 -0.48 -3.19
CA ILE A 74 -10.24 0.68 -3.46
C ILE A 74 -11.09 1.90 -3.78
N GLU A 75 -12.17 1.72 -4.55
CA GLU A 75 -13.03 2.85 -4.86
C GLU A 75 -13.67 3.42 -3.61
N ALA A 76 -14.10 2.56 -2.69
CA ALA A 76 -14.68 3.02 -1.44
C ALA A 76 -13.67 3.78 -0.60
N GLU A 77 -12.42 3.31 -0.56
CA GLU A 77 -11.38 3.99 0.19
C GLU A 77 -11.02 5.33 -0.45
N MET A 78 -10.97 5.38 -1.78
CA MET A 78 -10.70 6.62 -2.48
C MET A 78 -11.78 7.65 -2.24
N GLU A 79 -13.04 7.20 -2.23
CA GLU A 79 -14.15 8.09 -2.01
C GLU A 79 -14.10 8.70 -0.61
N THR A 80 -13.85 7.86 0.38
CA THR A 80 -13.72 8.34 1.76
C THR A 80 -12.55 9.30 1.89
N ALA A 81 -11.43 8.99 1.27
CA ALA A 81 -10.26 9.85 1.32
C ALA A 81 -10.53 11.19 0.64
N ALA A 82 -11.25 11.17 -0.46
CA ALA A 82 -11.57 12.39 -1.18
C ALA A 82 -12.49 13.29 -0.36
N GLU A 83 -13.39 12.71 0.40
CA GLU A 83 -14.26 13.49 1.27
C GLU A 83 -13.46 14.20 2.36
N GLN A 84 -12.41 13.57 2.82
CA GLN A 84 -11.62 14.13 3.91
C GLN A 84 -10.48 15.02 3.46
N ALA A 85 -9.87 14.72 2.34
CA ALA A 85 -8.68 15.44 1.89
C ALA A 85 -8.79 16.06 0.51
N GLY A 86 -9.92 15.94 -0.16
CA GLY A 86 -10.13 16.55 -1.48
C GLY A 86 -9.86 15.57 -2.61
N GLU A 87 -10.31 15.95 -3.79
CA GLU A 87 -10.23 15.07 -4.96
C GLU A 87 -8.82 14.76 -5.43
N LYS A 88 -7.85 15.54 -5.00
CA LYS A 88 -6.48 15.30 -5.41
C LYS A 88 -5.95 13.96 -4.94
N VAL A 89 -6.63 13.33 -3.97
CA VAL A 89 -6.19 12.01 -3.50
C VAL A 89 -6.23 10.99 -4.62
N ARG A 90 -7.09 11.18 -5.60
CA ARG A 90 -7.17 10.24 -6.72
C ARG A 90 -5.92 10.30 -7.59
N GLU A 91 -5.23 11.41 -7.57
CA GLU A 91 -3.99 11.54 -8.31
C GLU A 91 -2.79 11.17 -7.43
N GLU A 92 -2.87 11.44 -6.15
CA GLU A 92 -1.77 11.18 -5.24
C GLU A 92 -1.73 9.76 -4.71
N GLY A 93 -2.89 9.11 -4.69
CA GLY A 93 -2.97 7.74 -4.22
C GLY A 93 -3.24 7.61 -2.74
N VAL A 94 -3.57 6.40 -2.33
CA VAL A 94 -3.80 6.09 -0.93
C VAL A 94 -3.01 4.85 -0.56
N ALA A 95 -2.72 4.71 0.72
CA ALA A 95 -2.06 3.54 1.23
C ALA A 95 -2.84 3.00 2.43
N LEU A 96 -2.95 1.70 2.51
CA LEU A 96 -3.66 1.03 3.59
C LEU A 96 -2.73 0.00 4.21
N VAL A 97 -2.68 -0.04 5.53
CA VAL A 97 -1.98 -1.11 6.22
C VAL A 97 -3.07 -2.06 6.72
N ILE A 98 -3.01 -3.30 6.29
CA ILE A 98 -4.02 -4.29 6.58
C ILE A 98 -3.38 -5.43 7.36
N ALA A 99 -3.97 -5.77 8.50
CA ALA A 99 -3.46 -6.85 9.32
C ALA A 99 -3.86 -8.20 8.74
N ASN A 100 -3.26 -9.27 9.26
CA ASN A 100 -3.53 -10.60 8.78
C ASN A 100 -4.99 -11.01 8.91
N ASP A 101 -5.71 -10.43 9.84
CA ASP A 101 -7.12 -10.74 10.01
C ASP A 101 -8.03 -9.89 9.13
N GLY A 102 -7.45 -9.06 8.28
CA GLY A 102 -8.22 -8.23 7.36
C GLY A 102 -8.56 -6.85 7.86
N LYS A 103 -8.23 -6.53 9.10
CA LYS A 103 -8.53 -5.21 9.62
C LYS A 103 -7.60 -4.16 9.05
N VAL A 104 -8.16 -3.01 8.69
CA VAL A 104 -7.35 -1.90 8.23
C VAL A 104 -6.81 -1.18 9.46
N LEU A 105 -5.51 -1.22 9.62
CA LEU A 105 -4.86 -0.64 10.78
C LEU A 105 -4.46 0.81 10.59
N ARG A 106 -4.28 1.24 9.36
CA ARG A 106 -3.88 2.61 9.08
C ARG A 106 -4.25 2.98 7.66
N ARG A 107 -4.62 4.24 7.46
CA ARG A 107 -4.89 4.79 6.15
C ARG A 107 -4.04 6.04 5.97
N GLY A 108 -3.54 6.24 4.77
CA GLY A 108 -2.77 7.43 4.45
C GLY A 108 -3.04 7.89 3.04
N VAL A 109 -2.76 9.15 2.76
CA VAL A 109 -2.96 9.74 1.45
C VAL A 109 -1.64 10.29 0.95
N GLY A 110 -1.36 10.11 -0.33
CA GLY A 110 -0.18 10.67 -0.93
C GLY A 110 1.05 9.81 -0.73
N ARG A 111 2.20 10.44 -0.63
CA ARG A 111 3.45 9.72 -0.55
C ARG A 111 3.51 8.83 0.68
N VAL A 112 3.93 7.59 0.48
CA VAL A 112 3.99 6.62 1.58
C VAL A 112 5.25 6.87 2.42
N PRO A 113 5.12 7.13 3.73
CA PRO A 113 6.30 7.33 4.58
C PRO A 113 6.84 5.97 5.03
N TRP A 114 7.48 5.27 4.11
CA TRP A 114 7.92 3.90 4.34
C TRP A 114 8.73 3.70 5.61
N ARG A 115 9.70 4.55 5.83
CA ARG A 115 10.56 4.37 6.99
C ARG A 115 9.82 4.49 8.30
N GLN A 116 9.00 5.52 8.41
CA GLN A 116 8.22 5.72 9.62
C GLN A 116 7.23 4.58 9.83
N MET A 117 6.58 4.14 8.75
CA MET A 117 5.61 3.08 8.85
C MET A 117 6.25 1.77 9.26
N VAL A 118 7.41 1.45 8.70
CA VAL A 118 8.12 0.24 9.04
C VAL A 118 8.58 0.26 10.48
N ASP A 119 9.08 1.41 10.94
CA ASP A 119 9.52 1.53 12.32
C ASP A 119 8.38 1.29 13.30
N GLU A 120 7.22 1.85 13.00
CA GLU A 120 6.05 1.64 13.86
C GLU A 120 5.63 0.18 13.88
N LEU A 121 5.68 -0.48 12.73
CA LEU A 121 5.31 -1.89 12.66
C LEU A 121 6.32 -2.78 13.35
N GLU A 122 7.59 -2.42 13.29
CA GLU A 122 8.62 -3.18 13.98
C GLU A 122 8.42 -3.12 15.48
N GLU A 123 8.09 -1.96 16.00
CA GLU A 123 7.81 -1.83 17.41
C GLU A 123 6.62 -2.67 17.81
N SER A 124 5.61 -2.69 16.97
CA SER A 124 4.42 -3.47 17.22
C SER A 124 4.73 -4.96 17.24
N VAL A 125 5.58 -5.40 16.34
CA VAL A 125 5.95 -6.82 16.25
C VAL A 125 6.78 -7.24 17.43
N THR A 126 7.70 -6.40 17.87
CA THR A 126 8.54 -6.77 19.01
C THR A 126 7.78 -6.68 20.32
N GLY A 127 6.65 -6.04 20.30
CA GLY A 127 5.82 -5.99 21.50
C GLY A 127 6.29 -5.08 22.57
N GLU A 128 7.30 -4.29 22.30
CA GLU A 128 7.80 -3.45 23.28
C GLU A 128 7.06 -2.26 23.56
N LYS A 129 6.35 -1.78 22.75
CA LYS A 129 5.74 -0.60 22.99
C LYS A 129 4.36 -0.68 22.76
N LYS A 130 3.64 -1.42 23.26
CA LYS A 130 2.31 -1.57 23.07
C LYS A 130 1.55 -0.34 23.07
N GLU A 131 1.56 0.36 24.08
CA GLU A 131 0.72 1.49 24.20
C GLU A 131 1.25 2.62 23.44
N THR A 132 2.49 2.68 23.35
CA THR A 132 3.06 3.85 22.74
C THR A 132 2.93 3.88 21.30
N SER A 133 2.59 2.80 20.71
CA SER A 133 2.50 2.83 19.29
C SER A 133 1.21 3.46 18.88
N ILE A 134 0.54 3.96 19.80
CA ILE A 134 -0.69 4.54 19.58
C ILE A 134 -0.80 5.60 18.54
N PRO A 135 0.16 6.46 18.30
CA PRO A 135 0.00 7.41 17.20
C PRO A 135 -0.44 6.75 15.92
N PHE A 136 0.01 5.52 15.73
CA PHE A 136 -0.39 4.77 14.58
C PHE A 136 -1.87 4.47 14.62
N LEU A 137 -2.36 4.05 15.77
CA LEU A 137 -3.76 3.72 15.92
C LEU A 137 -4.66 4.94 15.91
N GLU A 138 -4.21 6.02 16.48
CA GLU A 138 -4.98 7.23 16.45
C GLU A 138 -5.24 7.70 15.06
N PHE A 139 -4.28 7.44 14.19
CA PHE A 139 -4.44 7.79 12.82
C PHE A 139 -5.61 7.07 12.21
N LEU A 140 -5.86 5.86 12.62
CA LEU A 140 -6.93 5.09 12.10
C LEU A 140 -8.27 5.63 12.45
N GLU A 141 -8.37 6.16 13.62
CA GLU A 141 -9.61 6.64 14.07
C GLU A 141 -9.92 8.01 13.60
N GLY A 142 -8.98 8.70 13.15
CA GLY A 142 -9.14 10.06 12.69
C GLY A 142 -9.83 10.20 11.35
#